data_d25c3909d464f1ed156b486d1fe0350e
#
_entry.id   d25c3909d464f1ed156b486d1fe0350e
#
_cell.length_a   1.000
_cell.length_b   1.000
_cell.length_c   1.000
_cell.angle_alpha   90.00
_cell.angle_beta   90.00
_cell.angle_gamma   90.00
#
_symmetry.space_group_name_H-M   'P 1'
#
loop_
_entity.id
_entity.type
_entity.pdbx_description
1 polymer ?
#
loop_
_entity_poly.entity_id
_entity_poly.type
_entity_poly.pdbx_seq_one_letter_code
_entity_poly.pdbx_strand_id
1 'polypeptide(L)'
;MNKRHFLQTAAALAAATAFGTVHAETPIKFQLDWRFEGPAALFLQSAAKGYYKAAGLDVTIDAGNGSGGTVTRVASGTYDMGFADMAALMEFHANNPDAPNKPVAVMMVYNNTPAAVL
;
A
#
# COMPACT_ATOMS: atom_id res chain seq x y z
N MET A 1 6.93 1.86 -55.73
CA MET A 1 6.52 1.47 -54.36
C MET A 1 5.06 1.05 -54.44
N ASN A 2 4.76 -0.25 -54.25
CA ASN A 2 3.43 -0.81 -54.48
C ASN A 2 2.47 -0.39 -53.37
N LYS A 3 1.32 0.18 -53.72
CA LYS A 3 0.26 0.63 -52.78
C LYS A 3 -0.16 -0.48 -51.78
N ARG A 4 -0.06 -1.76 -52.17
CA ARG A 4 -0.33 -2.93 -51.33
C ARG A 4 0.65 -3.06 -50.16
N HIS A 5 1.94 -2.80 -50.38
CA HIS A 5 2.95 -2.90 -49.31
C HIS A 5 2.82 -1.74 -48.31
N PHE A 6 2.42 -0.54 -48.80
CA PHE A 6 2.18 0.62 -47.94
C PHE A 6 0.99 0.40 -47.00
N LEU A 7 -0.11 -0.19 -47.50
CA LEU A 7 -1.29 -0.52 -46.69
C LEU A 7 -1.00 -1.65 -45.65
N GLN A 8 -0.19 -2.63 -46.03
CA GLN A 8 0.19 -3.72 -45.10
C GLN A 8 1.12 -3.22 -43.99
N THR A 9 2.04 -2.31 -44.31
CA THR A 9 2.93 -1.70 -43.29
C THR A 9 2.16 -0.77 -42.35
N ALA A 10 1.21 0.01 -42.86
CA ALA A 10 0.37 0.88 -42.05
C ALA A 10 -0.55 0.09 -41.10
N ALA A 11 -1.12 -1.04 -41.57
CA ALA A 11 -1.94 -1.93 -40.74
C ALA A 11 -1.12 -2.63 -39.64
N ALA A 12 0.13 -3.02 -39.91
CA ALA A 12 1.02 -3.63 -38.91
C ALA A 12 1.47 -2.62 -37.83
N LEU A 13 1.69 -1.35 -38.21
CA LEU A 13 2.02 -0.28 -37.26
C LEU A 13 0.82 0.07 -36.37
N ALA A 14 -0.38 0.10 -36.91
CA ALA A 14 -1.61 0.36 -36.15
C ALA A 14 -1.94 -0.78 -35.14
N ALA A 15 -1.62 -2.03 -35.48
CA ALA A 15 -1.79 -3.17 -34.57
C ALA A 15 -0.78 -3.15 -33.41
N ALA A 16 0.42 -2.64 -33.63
CA ALA A 16 1.45 -2.55 -32.58
C ALA A 16 1.14 -1.51 -31.48
N THR A 17 0.32 -0.49 -31.78
CA THR A 17 -0.09 0.52 -30.80
C THR A 17 -1.30 0.10 -29.96
N ALA A 18 -1.98 -0.99 -30.31
CA ALA A 18 -3.13 -1.52 -29.57
C ALA A 18 -2.75 -2.38 -28.36
N PHE A 19 -1.48 -2.75 -28.19
CA PHE A 19 -0.99 -3.34 -26.94
C PHE A 19 -0.84 -2.21 -25.93
N GLY A 20 -1.95 -1.90 -25.22
CA GLY A 20 -1.92 -1.02 -24.05
C GLY A 20 -0.79 -1.45 -23.13
N THR A 21 -0.01 -0.52 -22.61
CA THR A 21 1.01 -0.76 -21.61
C THR A 21 0.33 -1.44 -20.41
N VAL A 22 0.55 -2.75 -20.25
CA VAL A 22 0.24 -3.42 -18.99
C VAL A 22 1.16 -2.79 -17.95
N HIS A 23 0.65 -1.78 -17.25
CA HIS A 23 1.32 -1.26 -16.07
C HIS A 23 1.27 -2.37 -15.02
N ALA A 24 2.43 -2.92 -14.69
CA ALA A 24 2.53 -3.82 -13.54
C ALA A 24 2.08 -3.05 -12.29
N GLU A 25 1.13 -3.60 -11.55
CA GLU A 25 0.70 -3.02 -10.28
C GLU A 25 1.88 -3.00 -9.30
N THR A 26 2.02 -1.91 -8.54
CA THR A 26 3.06 -1.82 -7.51
C THR A 26 2.61 -2.63 -6.29
N PRO A 27 3.34 -3.68 -5.90
CA PRO A 27 2.99 -4.46 -4.73
C PRO A 27 3.25 -3.66 -3.45
N ILE A 28 2.28 -3.66 -2.54
CA ILE A 28 2.35 -3.02 -1.22
C ILE A 28 1.90 -4.02 -0.16
N LYS A 29 2.76 -4.31 0.80
CA LYS A 29 2.41 -5.08 2.00
C LYS A 29 2.03 -4.11 3.12
N PHE A 30 0.77 -4.15 3.51
CA PHE A 30 0.20 -3.27 4.53
C PHE A 30 -0.17 -4.07 5.78
N GLN A 31 0.31 -3.68 6.96
CA GLN A 31 -0.04 -4.30 8.22
C GLN A 31 -0.98 -3.44 9.04
N LEU A 32 -2.10 -4.01 9.49
CA LEU A 32 -2.94 -3.42 10.53
C LEU A 32 -2.29 -3.60 11.91
N ASP A 33 -2.70 -2.79 12.85
CA ASP A 33 -2.29 -2.92 14.26
C ASP A 33 -3.08 -3.98 15.02
N TRP A 34 -4.26 -4.36 14.48
CA TRP A 34 -5.17 -5.31 15.12
C TRP A 34 -5.84 -6.24 14.12
N ARG A 35 -6.76 -7.05 14.61
CA ARG A 35 -7.54 -8.01 13.83
C ARG A 35 -8.46 -7.31 12.84
N PHE A 36 -9.02 -8.08 11.92
CA PHE A 36 -10.05 -7.61 10.99
C PHE A 36 -11.38 -7.40 11.74
N GLU A 37 -11.55 -6.21 12.26
CA GLU A 37 -12.74 -5.75 12.96
C GLU A 37 -13.28 -4.47 12.31
N GLY A 38 -14.31 -3.84 12.88
CA GLY A 38 -14.95 -2.65 12.31
C GLY A 38 -14.00 -1.57 11.81
N PRO A 39 -13.00 -1.14 12.58
CA PRO A 39 -12.04 -0.12 12.15
C PRO A 39 -11.21 -0.50 10.91
N ALA A 40 -10.97 -1.79 10.69
CA ALA A 40 -10.26 -2.28 9.49
C ALA A 40 -11.06 -2.09 8.20
N ALA A 41 -12.37 -1.87 8.29
CA ALA A 41 -13.25 -1.70 7.13
C ALA A 41 -12.79 -0.56 6.21
N LEU A 42 -12.17 0.49 6.76
CA LEU A 42 -11.61 1.60 5.98
C LEU A 42 -10.63 1.11 4.91
N PHE A 43 -9.74 0.20 5.27
CA PHE A 43 -8.71 -0.35 4.39
C PHE A 43 -9.25 -1.50 3.53
N LEU A 44 -10.00 -2.42 4.12
CA LEU A 44 -10.54 -3.60 3.45
C LEU A 44 -11.60 -3.26 2.40
N GLN A 45 -12.43 -2.24 2.66
CA GLN A 45 -13.43 -1.80 1.69
C GLN A 45 -12.78 -1.21 0.43
N SER A 46 -11.68 -0.49 0.58
CA SER A 46 -10.92 0.05 -0.55
C SER A 46 -10.36 -1.07 -1.44
N ALA A 47 -9.88 -2.15 -0.84
CA ALA A 47 -9.45 -3.35 -1.56
C ALA A 47 -10.63 -4.03 -2.26
N ALA A 48 -11.75 -4.27 -1.55
CA ALA A 48 -12.94 -4.93 -2.09
C ALA A 48 -13.59 -4.16 -3.26
N LYS A 49 -13.55 -2.82 -3.21
CA LYS A 49 -14.06 -1.95 -4.28
C LYS A 49 -13.06 -1.74 -5.43
N GLY A 50 -11.87 -2.32 -5.37
CA GLY A 50 -10.87 -2.22 -6.40
C GLY A 50 -10.18 -0.85 -6.50
N TYR A 51 -10.29 0.01 -5.49
CA TYR A 51 -9.69 1.35 -5.52
C TYR A 51 -8.17 1.31 -5.58
N TYR A 52 -7.54 0.36 -4.92
CA TYR A 52 -6.09 0.17 -5.00
C TYR A 52 -5.65 -0.22 -6.40
N LYS A 53 -6.34 -1.18 -7.02
CA LYS A 53 -6.07 -1.61 -8.41
C LYS A 53 -6.26 -0.48 -9.41
N ALA A 54 -7.32 0.30 -9.24
CA ALA A 54 -7.55 1.48 -10.08
C ALA A 54 -6.43 2.53 -9.95
N ALA A 55 -5.72 2.55 -8.83
CA ALA A 55 -4.54 3.38 -8.59
C ALA A 55 -3.21 2.71 -9.01
N GLY A 56 -3.25 1.53 -9.63
CA GLY A 56 -2.06 0.78 -10.03
C GLY A 56 -1.32 0.11 -8.86
N LEU A 57 -2.04 -0.19 -7.77
CA LEU A 57 -1.47 -0.79 -6.57
C LEU A 57 -2.04 -2.19 -6.33
N ASP A 58 -1.15 -3.14 -6.03
CA ASP A 58 -1.50 -4.48 -5.53
C ASP A 58 -1.25 -4.52 -4.03
N VAL A 59 -2.29 -4.21 -3.24
CA VAL A 59 -2.19 -4.07 -1.78
C VAL A 59 -2.62 -5.36 -1.09
N THR A 60 -1.69 -5.99 -0.39
CA THR A 60 -1.95 -7.09 0.54
C THR A 60 -2.09 -6.52 1.95
N ILE A 61 -3.21 -6.80 2.63
CA ILE A 61 -3.50 -6.29 3.97
C ILE A 61 -3.51 -7.45 4.95
N ASP A 62 -2.66 -7.39 5.97
CA ASP A 62 -2.55 -8.39 7.01
C ASP A 62 -2.99 -7.84 8.37
N ALA A 63 -3.62 -8.70 9.17
CA ALA A 63 -3.98 -8.39 10.54
C ALA A 63 -2.74 -8.25 11.42
N GLY A 64 -2.81 -7.35 12.41
CA GLY A 64 -1.77 -7.14 13.40
C GLY A 64 -2.09 -7.75 14.77
N ASN A 65 -1.17 -7.54 15.68
CA ASN A 65 -1.27 -7.91 17.09
C ASN A 65 -0.60 -6.85 17.98
N GLY A 66 -1.09 -5.62 17.86
CA GLY A 66 -0.59 -4.44 18.57
C GLY A 66 0.28 -3.52 17.72
N SER A 67 0.12 -2.22 17.95
CA SER A 67 0.80 -1.15 17.19
C SER A 67 2.32 -1.22 17.27
N GLY A 68 2.90 -1.59 18.43
CA GLY A 68 4.36 -1.75 18.57
C GLY A 68 4.93 -2.82 17.63
N GLY A 69 4.21 -3.94 17.49
CA GLY A 69 4.56 -4.99 16.53
C GLY A 69 4.50 -4.53 15.09
N THR A 70 3.49 -3.75 14.73
CA THR A 70 3.34 -3.17 13.38
C THR A 70 4.50 -2.22 13.07
N VAL A 71 4.82 -1.29 13.95
CA VAL A 71 5.94 -0.36 13.79
C VAL A 71 7.27 -1.11 13.58
N THR A 72 7.53 -2.13 14.40
CA THR A 72 8.75 -2.95 14.29
C THR A 72 8.84 -3.68 12.95
N ARG A 73 7.73 -4.20 12.44
CA ARG A 73 7.71 -4.91 11.15
C ARG A 73 7.89 -4.00 9.95
N VAL A 74 7.36 -2.77 10.02
CA VAL A 74 7.65 -1.74 9.00
C VAL A 74 9.12 -1.33 9.08
N ALA A 75 9.66 -1.10 10.27
CA ALA A 75 11.07 -0.76 10.45
C ALA A 75 12.03 -1.84 9.93
N SER A 76 11.66 -3.11 10.04
CA SER A 76 12.46 -4.24 9.53
C SER A 76 12.33 -4.44 8.01
N GLY A 77 11.41 -3.73 7.34
CA GLY A 77 11.13 -3.91 5.91
C GLY A 77 10.30 -5.16 5.58
N THR A 78 9.71 -5.82 6.59
CA THR A 78 8.77 -6.94 6.37
C THR A 78 7.47 -6.46 5.74
N TYR A 79 7.07 -5.24 6.08
CA TYR A 79 5.94 -4.52 5.51
C TYR A 79 6.39 -3.16 5.01
N ASP A 80 5.77 -2.69 3.92
CA ASP A 80 6.06 -1.39 3.32
C ASP A 80 5.36 -0.26 4.07
N MET A 81 4.18 -0.54 4.59
CA MET A 81 3.33 0.41 5.32
C MET A 81 2.60 -0.29 6.46
N GLY A 82 2.09 0.49 7.41
CA GLY A 82 1.25 -0.02 8.49
C GLY A 82 0.34 1.04 9.08
N PHE A 83 -0.71 0.57 9.73
CA PHE A 83 -1.57 1.38 10.58
C PHE A 83 -1.21 1.09 12.04
N ALA A 84 -0.82 2.12 12.79
CA ALA A 84 -0.37 1.98 14.16
C ALA A 84 -0.64 3.25 14.97
N ASP A 85 -0.65 3.13 16.29
CA ASP A 85 -0.73 4.25 17.20
C ASP A 85 0.54 5.12 17.13
N MET A 86 0.36 6.44 17.17
CA MET A 86 1.47 7.38 17.14
C MET A 86 2.38 7.25 18.36
N ALA A 87 1.84 6.90 19.54
CA ALA A 87 2.65 6.68 20.75
C ALA A 87 3.62 5.50 20.55
N ALA A 88 3.18 4.41 19.91
CA ALA A 88 4.05 3.29 19.58
C ALA A 88 5.18 3.66 18.61
N LEU A 89 4.89 4.55 17.65
CA LEU A 89 5.92 5.07 16.75
C LEU A 89 6.94 5.93 17.51
N MET A 90 6.48 6.81 18.39
CA MET A 90 7.36 7.64 19.23
C MET A 90 8.23 6.80 20.17
N GLU A 91 7.65 5.79 20.80
CA GLU A 91 8.37 4.84 21.65
C GLU A 91 9.45 4.08 20.86
N PHE A 92 9.12 3.60 19.67
CA PHE A 92 10.09 2.96 18.78
C PHE A 92 11.28 3.88 18.48
N HIS A 93 11.03 5.13 18.12
CA HIS A 93 12.10 6.10 17.85
C HIS A 93 12.97 6.40 19.07
N ALA A 94 12.35 6.52 20.23
CA ALA A 94 13.07 6.78 21.49
C ALA A 94 13.98 5.60 21.87
N ASN A 95 13.48 4.37 21.71
CA ASN A 95 14.20 3.15 22.09
C ASN A 95 15.20 2.67 21.03
N ASN A 96 15.12 3.19 19.81
CA ASN A 96 15.98 2.78 18.68
C ASN A 96 16.58 4.00 17.97
N PRO A 97 17.40 4.83 18.66
CA PRO A 97 17.93 6.06 18.10
C PRO A 97 18.81 5.83 16.86
N ASP A 98 19.49 4.68 16.79
CA ASP A 98 20.42 4.33 15.71
C ASP A 98 19.83 3.34 14.68
N ALA A 99 18.52 3.09 14.72
CA ALA A 99 17.89 2.21 13.72
C ALA A 99 18.11 2.75 12.30
N PRO A 100 18.57 1.90 11.36
CA PRO A 100 18.88 2.34 9.99
C PRO A 100 17.61 2.74 9.22
N ASN A 101 16.47 2.11 9.53
CA ASN A 101 15.19 2.38 8.92
C ASN A 101 14.20 2.79 10.02
N LYS A 102 13.83 4.06 10.04
CA LYS A 102 12.84 4.59 10.98
C LYS A 102 11.55 4.86 10.23
N PRO A 103 10.45 4.17 10.57
CA PRO A 103 9.14 4.49 10.01
C PRO A 103 8.76 5.94 10.30
N VAL A 104 8.05 6.55 9.38
CA VAL A 104 7.53 7.91 9.51
C VAL A 104 6.02 7.91 9.37
N ALA A 105 5.31 8.74 10.13
CA ALA A 105 3.89 8.94 9.95
C ALA A 105 3.64 9.83 8.73
N VAL A 106 2.80 9.35 7.81
CA VAL A 106 2.46 10.07 6.57
C VAL A 106 1.01 10.54 6.54
N MET A 107 0.15 9.96 7.37
CA MET A 107 -1.28 10.32 7.44
C MET A 107 -1.84 10.01 8.82
N MET A 108 -2.76 10.87 9.28
CA MET A 108 -3.56 10.63 10.48
C MET A 108 -4.95 10.14 10.08
N VAL A 109 -5.37 9.00 10.61
CA VAL A 109 -6.70 8.42 10.38
C VAL A 109 -7.69 8.90 11.45
N TYR A 110 -7.25 8.93 12.72
CA TYR A 110 -8.04 9.41 13.84
C TYR A 110 -7.38 10.64 14.46
N ASN A 111 -8.13 11.72 14.62
CA ASN A 111 -7.66 12.94 15.29
C ASN A 111 -7.68 12.85 16.82
N ASN A 112 -8.47 11.91 17.35
CA ASN A 112 -8.56 11.62 18.78
C ASN A 112 -8.38 10.13 19.00
N THR A 113 -7.81 9.77 20.16
CA THR A 113 -7.70 8.36 20.53
C THR A 113 -9.09 7.74 20.72
N PRO A 114 -9.34 6.54 20.16
CA PRO A 114 -10.55 5.77 20.47
C PRO A 114 -10.46 5.07 21.84
N ALA A 115 -9.29 5.07 22.49
CA ALA A 115 -9.10 4.45 23.80
C ALA A 115 -9.74 5.30 24.88
N ALA A 116 -10.41 4.64 25.83
CA ALA A 116 -11.00 5.22 27.02
C ALA A 116 -10.65 4.37 28.25
N VAL A 117 -10.56 5.04 29.41
CA VAL A 117 -10.48 4.36 30.71
C VAL A 117 -11.90 4.29 31.27
N LEU A 118 -12.40 3.09 31.56
CA LEU A 118 -13.72 2.82 32.11
C LEU A 118 -13.64 2.58 33.62
#